data_57c4d00872cad381956b6d3a2705a7a1
#
_entry.id   57c4d00872cad381956b6d3a2705a7a1
#
_cell.length_a   1.000
_cell.length_b   1.000
_cell.length_c   1.000
_cell.angle_alpha   90.00
_cell.angle_beta   90.00
_cell.angle_gamma   90.00
#
_symmetry.space_group_name_H-M   'P 1'
#
loop_
_entity.id
_entity.type
_entity.pdbx_description
1 polymer ?
#
loop_
_entity_poly.entity_id
_entity_poly.type
_entity_poly.pdbx_seq_one_letter_code
_entity_poly.pdbx_strand_id
1 'polypeptide(L)'
;MGLQNINIPTAKRYLPLLISYIVDWVFIIGIALIGYGFHKVTPNHRPFTLTDPSISFPYTVHETVSTAVLVVVALIAPAVIIVLVTLVIIPGSWGRGATWRVKVWEWNAGWLGLALAVAGAFMATEGLKDLYGRPRPDMLARCDPDLSNIGDYVVGGLGGKVEGAPTVVSWEICRNRGKMLVVDGFVSFPSGHSSFAFAGLTYLSLWLCAKFSIGFPYLAHSPFGQDLRAQKRETIRDLGAAPPVLLVILAFVPMAVAFFISASRWFDFRHHAFDIIFGSVMGMVFAWGAFRLYHLPVMRGGGWAWGARSRRHAFFKGVGLPSHIGGDNWSSMKDIPQTESRAAGQDIDLESGSRNLAE
;
A
#
# COMPACT_ATOMS: atom_id res chain seq x y z
N MET A 1 26.42 -45.24 8.92
CA MET A 1 26.90 -44.58 7.69
C MET A 1 26.67 -43.10 7.84
N GLY A 2 27.76 -42.39 8.13
CA GLY A 2 27.70 -40.95 8.38
C GLY A 2 27.46 -40.19 7.09
N LEU A 3 26.43 -39.38 7.05
CA LEU A 3 26.23 -38.39 6.01
C LEU A 3 27.29 -37.32 6.13
N GLN A 4 28.25 -37.36 5.21
CA GLN A 4 29.28 -36.34 5.08
C GLN A 4 28.61 -34.97 4.98
N ASN A 5 28.97 -34.06 5.88
CA ASN A 5 28.63 -32.64 5.80
C ASN A 5 29.24 -32.07 4.51
N ILE A 6 28.46 -32.01 3.47
CA ILE A 6 28.84 -31.32 2.23
C ILE A 6 28.96 -29.84 2.58
N ASN A 7 30.15 -29.33 2.65
CA ASN A 7 30.47 -27.93 2.88
C ASN A 7 30.06 -27.12 1.63
N ILE A 8 28.77 -26.79 1.52
CA ILE A 8 28.26 -25.94 0.45
C ILE A 8 28.79 -24.52 0.70
N PRO A 9 29.51 -23.91 -0.25
CA PRO A 9 29.98 -22.54 -0.12
C PRO A 9 28.84 -21.61 0.34
N THR A 10 29.10 -20.73 1.27
CA THR A 10 28.10 -19.87 1.94
C THR A 10 27.25 -19.08 0.93
N ALA A 11 27.85 -18.66 -0.19
CA ALA A 11 27.15 -17.99 -1.30
C ALA A 11 26.07 -18.88 -1.94
N LYS A 12 26.35 -20.17 -2.22
CA LYS A 12 25.33 -21.09 -2.77
C LYS A 12 24.21 -21.39 -1.80
N ARG A 13 24.43 -21.21 -0.51
CA ARG A 13 23.42 -21.44 0.54
C ARG A 13 22.31 -20.38 0.57
N TYR A 14 22.62 -19.12 0.24
CA TYR A 14 21.67 -18.00 0.29
C TYR A 14 21.11 -17.61 -1.08
N LEU A 15 21.63 -18.16 -2.16
CA LEU A 15 21.18 -17.84 -3.52
C LEU A 15 19.67 -17.99 -3.75
N PRO A 16 18.99 -19.09 -3.33
CA PRO A 16 17.55 -19.22 -3.54
C PRO A 16 16.73 -18.14 -2.80
N LEU A 17 17.19 -17.73 -1.63
CA LEU A 17 16.56 -16.68 -0.87
C LEU A 17 16.69 -15.32 -1.56
N LEU A 18 17.89 -14.99 -2.02
CA LEU A 18 18.13 -13.77 -2.77
C LEU A 18 17.29 -13.71 -4.06
N ILE A 19 17.25 -14.81 -4.81
CA ILE A 19 16.47 -14.91 -6.04
C ILE A 19 14.98 -14.69 -5.73
N SER A 20 14.45 -15.22 -4.62
CA SER A 20 13.02 -15.04 -4.27
C SER A 20 12.63 -13.57 -4.03
N TYR A 21 13.54 -12.77 -3.46
CA TYR A 21 13.30 -11.32 -3.31
C TYR A 21 13.49 -10.53 -4.62
N ILE A 22 14.43 -10.96 -5.44
CA ILE A 22 14.59 -10.38 -6.79
C ILE A 22 13.31 -10.61 -7.60
N VAL A 23 12.72 -11.80 -7.52
CA VAL A 23 11.46 -12.13 -8.19
C VAL A 23 10.33 -11.23 -7.71
N ASP A 24 10.22 -10.94 -6.40
CA ASP A 24 9.23 -9.99 -5.89
C ASP A 24 9.39 -8.60 -6.53
N TRP A 25 10.62 -8.09 -6.59
CA TRP A 25 10.91 -6.82 -7.25
C TRP A 25 10.57 -6.84 -8.74
N VAL A 26 10.87 -7.93 -9.44
CA VAL A 26 10.51 -8.09 -10.86
C VAL A 26 8.99 -8.03 -11.05
N PHE A 27 8.21 -8.69 -10.19
CA PHE A 27 6.75 -8.62 -10.26
C PHE A 27 6.21 -7.22 -9.93
N ILE A 28 6.74 -6.55 -8.91
CA ILE A 28 6.32 -5.18 -8.57
C ILE A 28 6.62 -4.21 -9.72
N ILE A 29 7.81 -4.31 -10.31
CA ILE A 29 8.18 -3.51 -11.48
C ILE A 29 7.27 -3.88 -12.67
N GLY A 30 6.97 -5.16 -12.87
CA GLY A 30 6.03 -5.63 -13.88
C GLY A 30 4.64 -5.00 -13.73
N ILE A 31 4.10 -4.94 -12.51
CA ILE A 31 2.82 -4.26 -12.21
C ILE A 31 2.90 -2.76 -12.59
N ALA A 32 3.98 -2.09 -12.22
CA ALA A 32 4.17 -0.68 -12.58
C ALA A 32 4.28 -0.47 -14.10
N LEU A 33 4.97 -1.38 -14.82
CA LEU A 33 5.08 -1.33 -16.28
C LEU A 33 3.74 -1.60 -16.97
N ILE A 34 2.91 -2.50 -16.45
CA ILE A 34 1.54 -2.70 -16.96
C ILE A 34 0.73 -1.42 -16.77
N GLY A 35 0.80 -0.77 -15.61
CA GLY A 35 0.17 0.52 -15.38
C GLY A 35 0.66 1.61 -16.35
N TYR A 36 1.96 1.65 -16.63
CA TYR A 36 2.51 2.54 -17.64
C TYR A 36 2.02 2.19 -19.05
N GLY A 37 1.82 0.92 -19.35
CA GLY A 37 1.19 0.47 -20.59
C GLY A 37 -0.22 1.04 -20.75
N PHE A 38 -1.06 0.91 -19.72
CA PHE A 38 -2.41 1.51 -19.70
C PHE A 38 -2.35 3.03 -19.90
N HIS A 39 -1.45 3.73 -19.22
CA HIS A 39 -1.27 5.17 -19.41
C HIS A 39 -0.99 5.61 -20.86
N LYS A 40 -0.61 4.70 -21.75
CA LYS A 40 -0.38 4.97 -23.20
C LYS A 40 -1.59 4.63 -24.07
N VAL A 41 -2.57 3.95 -23.53
CA VAL A 41 -3.80 3.61 -24.24
C VAL A 41 -4.68 4.87 -24.34
N THR A 42 -5.36 5.03 -25.45
CA THR A 42 -6.36 6.09 -25.62
C THR A 42 -7.60 5.71 -24.81
N PRO A 43 -8.06 6.55 -23.88
CA PRO A 43 -9.22 6.25 -23.06
C PRO A 43 -10.50 6.18 -23.89
N ASN A 44 -11.52 5.51 -23.38
CA ASN A 44 -12.86 5.56 -23.95
C ASN A 44 -13.36 7.02 -23.90
N HIS A 45 -13.95 7.50 -25.00
CA HIS A 45 -14.52 8.83 -25.10
C HIS A 45 -16.02 8.77 -24.84
N ARG A 46 -16.42 8.92 -23.59
CA ARG A 46 -17.84 8.88 -23.22
C ARG A 46 -18.58 10.10 -23.76
N PRO A 47 -19.74 9.93 -24.44
CA PRO A 47 -20.60 11.03 -24.85
C PRO A 47 -21.01 11.91 -23.65
N PHE A 48 -21.19 13.22 -23.90
CA PHE A 48 -21.51 14.22 -22.88
C PHE A 48 -22.58 15.20 -23.35
N THR A 49 -23.03 16.06 -22.45
CA THR A 49 -24.04 17.09 -22.74
C THR A 49 -23.39 18.47 -22.66
N LEU A 50 -23.59 19.32 -23.68
CA LEU A 50 -23.00 20.67 -23.73
C LEU A 50 -23.55 21.60 -22.63
N THR A 51 -24.71 21.29 -22.08
CA THR A 51 -25.36 22.05 -21.00
C THR A 51 -25.03 21.52 -19.60
N ASP A 52 -24.10 20.54 -19.47
CA ASP A 52 -23.74 19.99 -18.18
C ASP A 52 -22.80 20.94 -17.41
N PRO A 53 -23.28 21.54 -16.29
CA PRO A 53 -22.44 22.46 -15.51
C PRO A 53 -21.25 21.79 -14.86
N SER A 54 -21.28 20.47 -14.68
CA SER A 54 -20.21 19.74 -14.02
C SER A 54 -18.93 19.62 -14.86
N ILE A 55 -19.01 19.89 -16.17
CA ILE A 55 -17.87 19.85 -17.12
C ILE A 55 -17.58 21.22 -17.76
N SER A 56 -18.17 22.30 -17.22
CA SER A 56 -18.12 23.66 -17.77
C SER A 56 -17.10 24.57 -17.09
N PHE A 57 -16.21 24.02 -16.25
CA PHE A 57 -15.22 24.80 -15.51
C PHE A 57 -14.05 25.25 -16.40
N PRO A 58 -13.33 26.30 -15.99
CA PRO A 58 -12.19 26.79 -16.76
C PRO A 58 -11.00 25.83 -16.71
N TYR A 59 -10.19 25.84 -17.75
CA TYR A 59 -8.96 25.08 -17.80
C TYR A 59 -7.85 25.75 -16.99
N THR A 60 -7.29 25.03 -16.02
CA THR A 60 -6.16 25.47 -15.20
C THR A 60 -4.85 25.08 -15.87
N VAL A 61 -4.06 26.08 -16.32
CA VAL A 61 -2.77 25.89 -17.00
C VAL A 61 -1.70 25.40 -16.02
N HIS A 62 -1.64 26.00 -14.83
CA HIS A 62 -0.66 25.68 -13.81
C HIS A 62 -1.30 24.88 -12.68
N GLU A 63 -1.01 23.58 -12.63
CA GLU A 63 -1.52 22.73 -11.57
C GLU A 63 -0.85 23.04 -10.23
N THR A 64 -1.62 23.08 -9.15
CA THR A 64 -1.13 23.30 -7.78
C THR A 64 -0.09 22.25 -7.39
N VAL A 65 -0.33 20.98 -7.74
CA VAL A 65 0.60 19.88 -7.52
C VAL A 65 0.86 19.18 -8.85
N SER A 66 2.05 19.33 -9.39
CA SER A 66 2.46 18.65 -10.62
C SER A 66 2.72 17.14 -10.36
N THR A 67 2.67 16.33 -11.41
CA THR A 67 2.98 14.89 -11.32
C THR A 67 4.39 14.62 -10.78
N ALA A 68 5.37 15.47 -11.10
CA ALA A 68 6.73 15.33 -10.58
C ALA A 68 6.79 15.53 -9.06
N VAL A 69 6.11 16.57 -8.55
CA VAL A 69 5.99 16.82 -7.11
C VAL A 69 5.27 15.68 -6.41
N LEU A 70 4.20 15.16 -7.01
CA LEU A 70 3.47 13.99 -6.50
C LEU A 70 4.41 12.79 -6.30
N VAL A 71 5.21 12.43 -7.32
CA VAL A 71 6.13 11.28 -7.24
C VAL A 71 7.19 11.50 -6.15
N VAL A 72 7.75 12.71 -6.07
CA VAL A 72 8.73 13.02 -5.03
C VAL A 72 8.11 12.90 -3.63
N VAL A 73 6.93 13.46 -3.41
CA VAL A 73 6.30 13.52 -2.09
C VAL A 73 5.68 12.19 -1.67
N ALA A 74 5.07 11.44 -2.61
CA ALA A 74 4.32 10.23 -2.26
C ALA A 74 5.11 8.91 -2.46
N LEU A 75 6.28 8.95 -3.10
CA LEU A 75 7.12 7.76 -3.29
C LEU A 75 8.55 7.98 -2.79
N ILE A 76 9.25 9.01 -3.28
CA ILE A 76 10.67 9.19 -2.96
C ILE A 76 10.86 9.58 -1.50
N ALA A 77 10.12 10.56 -1.00
CA ALA A 77 10.22 10.99 0.39
C ALA A 77 9.87 9.86 1.38
N PRO A 78 8.77 9.09 1.21
CA PRO A 78 8.52 7.89 2.01
C PRO A 78 9.66 6.88 1.95
N ALA A 79 10.21 6.60 0.77
CA ALA A 79 11.32 5.65 0.62
C ALA A 79 12.56 6.10 1.40
N VAL A 80 12.90 7.38 1.36
CA VAL A 80 14.03 7.97 2.12
C VAL A 80 13.74 7.93 3.62
N ILE A 81 12.54 8.31 4.05
CA ILE A 81 12.15 8.30 5.47
C ILE A 81 12.24 6.88 6.04
N ILE A 82 11.79 5.85 5.31
CA ILE A 82 11.90 4.45 5.71
C ILE A 82 13.36 4.08 5.98
N VAL A 83 14.28 4.46 5.10
CA VAL A 83 15.72 4.20 5.29
C VAL A 83 16.25 4.91 6.54
N LEU A 84 15.99 6.21 6.68
CA LEU A 84 16.50 7.01 7.79
C LEU A 84 15.98 6.49 9.14
N VAL A 85 14.68 6.25 9.25
CA VAL A 85 14.06 5.72 10.47
C VAL A 85 14.57 4.31 10.78
N THR A 86 14.74 3.46 9.78
CA THR A 86 15.28 2.11 9.95
C THR A 86 16.72 2.15 10.47
N LEU A 87 17.56 3.03 9.96
CA LEU A 87 18.95 3.16 10.40
C LEU A 87 19.08 3.71 11.82
N VAL A 88 18.19 4.66 12.20
CA VAL A 88 18.27 5.37 13.50
C VAL A 88 17.53 4.62 14.60
N ILE A 89 16.26 4.22 14.37
CA ILE A 89 15.36 3.75 15.43
C ILE A 89 15.55 2.27 15.73
N ILE A 90 15.92 1.43 14.74
CA ILE A 90 16.09 0.00 15.03
C ILE A 90 17.27 -0.20 15.98
N PRO A 91 17.02 -0.68 17.22
CA PRO A 91 18.06 -0.83 18.22
C PRO A 91 19.08 -1.87 17.81
N GLY A 92 20.34 -1.60 18.13
CA GLY A 92 21.43 -2.51 17.95
C GLY A 92 22.77 -1.79 17.92
N SER A 93 23.74 -2.29 18.70
CA SER A 93 25.09 -1.71 18.71
C SER A 93 25.74 -1.87 17.34
N TRP A 94 26.34 -0.80 16.85
CA TRP A 94 27.22 -0.80 15.70
C TRP A 94 28.32 -1.85 15.96
N GLY A 95 28.27 -2.97 15.23
CA GLY A 95 29.30 -3.99 15.35
C GLY A 95 28.82 -5.46 15.53
N ARG A 96 27.54 -5.69 15.84
CA ARG A 96 27.03 -7.08 15.88
C ARG A 96 26.33 -7.43 14.57
N GLY A 97 26.85 -8.41 13.84
CA GLY A 97 26.36 -8.82 12.50
C GLY A 97 24.86 -9.18 12.42
N ALA A 98 24.26 -9.62 13.54
CA ALA A 98 22.82 -9.88 13.63
C ALA A 98 21.97 -8.60 13.45
N THR A 99 22.42 -7.47 13.95
CA THR A 99 21.69 -6.19 13.90
C THR A 99 21.58 -5.61 12.49
N TRP A 100 22.65 -5.70 11.70
CA TRP A 100 22.62 -5.27 10.31
C TRP A 100 21.64 -6.09 9.47
N ARG A 101 21.56 -7.39 9.70
CA ARG A 101 20.60 -8.25 9.00
C ARG A 101 19.16 -7.84 9.28
N VAL A 102 18.85 -7.49 10.53
CA VAL A 102 17.52 -7.00 10.91
C VAL A 102 17.24 -5.65 10.24
N LYS A 103 18.18 -4.70 10.26
CA LYS A 103 18.02 -3.39 9.62
C LYS A 103 17.78 -3.52 8.11
N VAL A 104 18.60 -4.29 7.41
CA VAL A 104 18.45 -4.51 5.97
C VAL A 104 17.13 -5.20 5.65
N TRP A 105 16.68 -6.13 6.49
CA TRP A 105 15.39 -6.78 6.30
C TRP A 105 14.21 -5.81 6.50
N GLU A 106 14.20 -5.04 7.58
CA GLU A 106 13.16 -4.04 7.85
C GLU A 106 13.09 -2.97 6.75
N TRP A 107 14.25 -2.52 6.28
CA TRP A 107 14.32 -1.61 5.15
C TRP A 107 13.74 -2.23 3.88
N ASN A 108 14.20 -3.44 3.49
CA ASN A 108 13.71 -4.12 2.29
C ASN A 108 12.20 -4.39 2.36
N ALA A 109 11.70 -4.86 3.49
CA ALA A 109 10.26 -5.09 3.70
C ALA A 109 9.45 -3.79 3.60
N GLY A 110 9.97 -2.68 4.16
CA GLY A 110 9.37 -1.36 4.03
C GLY A 110 9.28 -0.88 2.57
N TRP A 111 10.34 -1.08 1.81
CA TRP A 111 10.37 -0.71 0.39
C TRP A 111 9.51 -1.61 -0.49
N LEU A 112 9.51 -2.92 -0.26
CA LEU A 112 8.64 -3.85 -0.99
C LEU A 112 7.16 -3.50 -0.79
N GLY A 113 6.76 -3.21 0.45
CA GLY A 113 5.39 -2.82 0.73
C GLY A 113 5.01 -1.46 0.13
N LEU A 114 5.88 -0.44 0.24
CA LEU A 114 5.66 0.87 -0.38
C LEU A 114 5.53 0.75 -1.91
N ALA A 115 6.48 0.06 -2.53
CA ALA A 115 6.50 -0.10 -3.98
C ALA A 115 5.26 -0.89 -4.48
N LEU A 116 4.86 -1.95 -3.78
CA LEU A 116 3.66 -2.72 -4.11
C LEU A 116 2.38 -1.88 -3.97
N ALA A 117 2.26 -1.09 -2.90
CA ALA A 117 1.11 -0.21 -2.69
C ALA A 117 0.95 0.79 -3.85
N VAL A 118 2.05 1.48 -4.18
CA VAL A 118 2.04 2.52 -5.21
C VAL A 118 1.89 1.93 -6.62
N ALA A 119 2.61 0.85 -6.94
CA ALA A 119 2.51 0.19 -8.24
C ALA A 119 1.10 -0.39 -8.48
N GLY A 120 0.51 -1.04 -7.47
CA GLY A 120 -0.84 -1.59 -7.56
C GLY A 120 -1.91 -0.49 -7.73
N ALA A 121 -1.83 0.58 -6.93
CA ALA A 121 -2.73 1.71 -7.06
C ALA A 121 -2.59 2.41 -8.42
N PHE A 122 -1.36 2.58 -8.92
CA PHE A 122 -1.09 3.17 -10.24
C PHE A 122 -1.68 2.31 -11.37
N MET A 123 -1.40 1.01 -11.39
CA MET A 123 -1.94 0.11 -12.41
C MET A 123 -3.48 0.09 -12.42
N ALA A 124 -4.10 -0.03 -11.25
CA ALA A 124 -5.56 -0.03 -11.13
C ALA A 124 -6.17 1.30 -11.58
N THR A 125 -5.54 2.41 -11.22
CA THR A 125 -6.00 3.76 -11.61
C THR A 125 -5.96 3.95 -13.11
N GLU A 126 -4.84 3.65 -13.76
CA GLU A 126 -4.70 3.87 -15.21
C GLU A 126 -5.64 2.95 -16.01
N GLY A 127 -5.76 1.67 -15.60
CA GLY A 127 -6.73 0.76 -16.23
C GLY A 127 -8.19 1.22 -16.08
N LEU A 128 -8.58 1.74 -14.92
CA LEU A 128 -9.94 2.28 -14.74
C LEU A 128 -10.18 3.56 -15.54
N LYS A 129 -9.20 4.44 -15.66
CA LYS A 129 -9.31 5.67 -16.49
C LYS A 129 -9.68 5.32 -17.94
N ASP A 130 -8.96 4.35 -18.53
CA ASP A 130 -9.18 3.96 -19.91
C ASP A 130 -10.58 3.37 -20.12
N LEU A 131 -11.06 2.57 -19.16
CA LEU A 131 -12.37 1.92 -19.23
C LEU A 131 -13.52 2.90 -19.05
N TYR A 132 -13.43 3.81 -18.07
CA TYR A 132 -14.54 4.69 -17.73
C TYR A 132 -14.69 5.87 -18.68
N GLY A 133 -13.59 6.43 -19.19
CA GLY A 133 -13.63 7.53 -20.14
C GLY A 133 -14.45 8.72 -19.68
N ARG A 134 -14.41 9.07 -18.39
CA ARG A 134 -15.21 10.14 -17.81
C ARG A 134 -14.64 11.51 -18.18
N PRO A 135 -15.47 12.45 -18.74
CA PRO A 135 -15.07 13.83 -18.97
C PRO A 135 -14.59 14.51 -17.68
N ARG A 136 -13.57 15.36 -17.79
CA ARG A 136 -13.09 16.20 -16.67
C ARG A 136 -13.99 17.40 -16.45
N PRO A 137 -13.97 18.05 -15.27
CA PRO A 137 -14.71 19.27 -15.01
C PRO A 137 -14.39 20.42 -15.99
N ASP A 138 -13.19 20.50 -16.53
CA ASP A 138 -12.72 21.49 -17.49
C ASP A 138 -12.87 21.04 -18.96
N MET A 139 -13.73 20.04 -19.22
CA MET A 139 -13.87 19.41 -20.54
C MET A 139 -14.27 20.36 -21.65
N LEU A 140 -15.30 21.21 -21.41
CA LEU A 140 -15.78 22.14 -22.45
C LEU A 140 -14.76 23.20 -22.81
N ALA A 141 -13.95 23.66 -21.84
CA ALA A 141 -12.86 24.59 -22.09
C ALA A 141 -11.75 23.99 -22.98
N ARG A 142 -11.56 22.65 -22.92
CA ARG A 142 -10.60 21.92 -23.78
C ARG A 142 -11.18 21.60 -25.15
N CYS A 143 -12.48 21.39 -25.22
CA CYS A 143 -13.21 20.87 -26.38
C CYS A 143 -13.33 21.89 -27.50
N ASP A 144 -13.63 23.17 -27.19
CA ASP A 144 -14.04 24.17 -28.19
C ASP A 144 -15.09 23.60 -29.15
N PRO A 145 -16.33 23.35 -28.65
CA PRO A 145 -17.35 22.62 -29.43
C PRO A 145 -17.82 23.41 -30.65
N ASP A 146 -18.09 22.71 -31.74
CA ASP A 146 -18.73 23.26 -32.91
C ASP A 146 -20.24 23.46 -32.67
N LEU A 147 -20.62 24.70 -32.34
CA LEU A 147 -22.00 25.07 -32.04
C LEU A 147 -22.84 25.29 -33.31
N SER A 148 -22.25 25.34 -34.50
CA SER A 148 -22.99 25.57 -35.75
C SER A 148 -23.71 24.33 -36.27
N ASN A 149 -23.20 23.15 -35.98
CA ASN A 149 -23.71 21.87 -36.51
C ASN A 149 -23.93 20.83 -35.39
N ILE A 150 -24.53 21.22 -34.28
CA ILE A 150 -24.75 20.31 -33.12
C ILE A 150 -25.52 19.06 -33.55
N GLY A 151 -26.48 19.17 -34.49
CA GLY A 151 -27.31 18.05 -34.92
C GLY A 151 -26.57 16.88 -35.49
N ASP A 152 -25.40 17.09 -36.13
CA ASP A 152 -24.58 16.05 -36.77
C ASP A 152 -23.87 15.17 -35.74
N TYR A 153 -23.71 15.66 -34.53
CA TYR A 153 -22.98 14.98 -33.44
C TYR A 153 -23.86 14.39 -32.35
N VAL A 154 -25.19 14.44 -32.53
CA VAL A 154 -26.15 13.94 -31.55
C VAL A 154 -26.16 12.41 -31.58
N VAL A 155 -25.83 11.81 -30.43
CA VAL A 155 -25.81 10.34 -30.25
C VAL A 155 -26.88 9.85 -29.27
N GLY A 156 -27.58 10.79 -28.58
CA GLY A 156 -28.63 10.43 -27.63
C GLY A 156 -29.27 11.61 -26.95
N GLY A 157 -30.08 11.35 -25.93
CA GLY A 157 -30.86 12.35 -25.20
C GLY A 157 -32.22 12.60 -25.81
N LEU A 158 -32.99 13.50 -25.20
CA LEU A 158 -34.37 13.82 -25.62
C LEU A 158 -34.50 15.22 -26.22
N GLY A 159 -33.41 15.98 -26.37
CA GLY A 159 -33.44 17.39 -26.81
C GLY A 159 -34.02 17.60 -28.21
N GLY A 160 -33.95 16.59 -29.11
CA GLY A 160 -34.61 16.65 -30.40
C GLY A 160 -36.11 16.37 -30.39
N LYS A 161 -36.68 15.94 -29.26
CA LYS A 161 -38.09 15.54 -29.11
C LYS A 161 -38.83 16.39 -28.07
N VAL A 162 -38.13 16.89 -27.06
CA VAL A 162 -38.68 17.63 -25.93
C VAL A 162 -37.85 18.90 -25.74
N GLU A 163 -38.50 20.05 -25.86
CA GLU A 163 -37.86 21.34 -25.66
C GLU A 163 -37.29 21.47 -24.25
N GLY A 164 -36.04 21.92 -24.13
CA GLY A 164 -35.32 22.01 -22.87
C GLY A 164 -34.74 20.71 -22.32
N ALA A 165 -34.99 19.57 -22.97
CA ALA A 165 -34.37 18.30 -22.57
C ALA A 165 -32.89 18.22 -23.01
N PRO A 166 -32.02 17.53 -22.23
CA PRO A 166 -30.61 17.44 -22.57
C PRO A 166 -30.36 16.64 -23.86
N THR A 167 -29.45 17.15 -24.66
CA THR A 167 -28.95 16.53 -25.89
C THR A 167 -27.55 15.97 -25.62
N VAL A 168 -27.35 14.66 -25.84
CA VAL A 168 -26.07 14.01 -25.67
C VAL A 168 -25.33 13.98 -27.01
N VAL A 169 -24.09 14.47 -27.00
CA VAL A 169 -23.26 14.60 -28.20
C VAL A 169 -21.99 13.72 -28.10
N SER A 170 -21.50 13.33 -29.27
CA SER A 170 -20.21 12.66 -29.43
C SER A 170 -19.07 13.66 -29.17
N TRP A 171 -17.92 13.17 -28.67
CA TRP A 171 -16.72 13.98 -28.51
C TRP A 171 -16.19 14.57 -29.81
N GLU A 172 -16.62 14.05 -30.96
CA GLU A 172 -16.25 14.51 -32.29
C GLU A 172 -16.72 15.93 -32.60
N ILE A 173 -17.68 16.46 -31.83
CA ILE A 173 -18.11 17.85 -31.88
C ILE A 173 -16.98 18.83 -31.51
N CYS A 174 -15.94 18.35 -30.82
CA CYS A 174 -14.82 19.19 -30.39
C CYS A 174 -13.91 19.57 -31.58
N ARG A 175 -13.64 20.84 -31.76
CA ARG A 175 -12.68 21.34 -32.76
C ARG A 175 -11.25 21.05 -32.38
N ASN A 176 -10.93 21.12 -31.08
CA ASN A 176 -9.63 20.74 -30.57
C ASN A 176 -9.50 19.21 -30.51
N ARG A 177 -8.60 18.65 -31.33
CA ARG A 177 -8.32 17.21 -31.38
C ARG A 177 -6.93 16.85 -30.88
N GLY A 178 -6.30 17.76 -30.13
CA GLY A 178 -4.98 17.56 -29.54
C GLY A 178 -4.99 16.57 -28.38
N LYS A 179 -3.80 16.12 -27.97
CA LYS A 179 -3.63 15.19 -26.82
C LYS A 179 -4.26 15.71 -25.52
N MET A 180 -4.33 17.02 -25.35
CA MET A 180 -4.93 17.68 -24.20
C MET A 180 -6.43 17.34 -24.04
N LEU A 181 -7.13 17.09 -25.16
CA LEU A 181 -8.50 16.63 -25.16
C LEU A 181 -8.57 15.11 -25.24
N VAL A 182 -8.01 14.51 -26.32
CA VAL A 182 -8.21 13.11 -26.69
C VAL A 182 -7.67 12.15 -25.62
N VAL A 183 -6.55 12.52 -24.97
CA VAL A 183 -5.94 11.66 -23.94
C VAL A 183 -6.29 12.14 -22.54
N ASP A 184 -6.16 13.44 -22.25
CA ASP A 184 -6.29 13.95 -20.87
C ASP A 184 -7.72 14.43 -20.53
N GLY A 185 -8.56 14.77 -21.52
CA GLY A 185 -9.91 15.27 -21.29
C GLY A 185 -10.92 14.25 -20.73
N PHE A 186 -10.69 12.94 -20.97
CA PHE A 186 -11.61 11.86 -20.61
C PHE A 186 -11.11 10.96 -19.47
N VAL A 187 -10.08 11.35 -18.75
CA VAL A 187 -9.49 10.56 -17.66
C VAL A 187 -9.76 11.14 -16.29
N SER A 188 -11.00 11.60 -16.06
CA SER A 188 -11.39 12.15 -14.76
C SER A 188 -11.51 11.09 -13.67
N PHE A 189 -12.01 9.89 -13.96
CA PHE A 189 -12.25 8.86 -12.97
C PHE A 189 -11.33 7.65 -13.15
N PRO A 190 -10.72 7.18 -12.08
CA PRO A 190 -10.54 7.81 -10.78
C PRO A 190 -9.38 8.84 -10.77
N SER A 191 -9.29 9.66 -9.71
CA SER A 191 -8.20 10.61 -9.55
C SER A 191 -6.86 9.92 -9.30
N GLY A 192 -5.93 10.06 -10.26
CA GLY A 192 -4.59 9.47 -10.15
C GLY A 192 -3.72 10.12 -9.06
N HIS A 193 -3.81 11.45 -8.90
CA HIS A 193 -3.10 12.14 -7.81
C HIS A 193 -3.58 11.67 -6.44
N SER A 194 -4.90 11.47 -6.27
CA SER A 194 -5.44 11.01 -5.00
C SER A 194 -5.05 9.56 -4.71
N SER A 195 -5.19 8.64 -5.68
CA SER A 195 -4.86 7.24 -5.47
C SER A 195 -3.38 7.03 -5.20
N PHE A 196 -2.50 7.70 -5.93
CA PHE A 196 -1.05 7.61 -5.76
C PHE A 196 -0.59 8.24 -4.43
N ALA A 197 -1.11 9.45 -4.08
CA ALA A 197 -0.78 10.11 -2.82
C ALA A 197 -1.23 9.26 -1.62
N PHE A 198 -2.48 8.78 -1.63
CA PHE A 198 -2.97 7.95 -0.54
C PHE A 198 -2.31 6.58 -0.48
N ALA A 199 -1.88 5.98 -1.60
CA ALA A 199 -1.13 4.73 -1.57
C ALA A 199 0.22 4.89 -0.87
N GLY A 200 1.01 5.88 -1.27
CA GLY A 200 2.35 6.08 -0.69
C GLY A 200 2.32 6.65 0.72
N LEU A 201 1.53 7.69 0.96
CA LEU A 201 1.53 8.43 2.23
C LEU A 201 0.73 7.72 3.33
N THR A 202 -0.35 7.00 3.01
CA THR A 202 -1.01 6.10 3.98
C THR A 202 -0.08 4.95 4.37
N TYR A 203 0.62 4.36 3.40
CA TYR A 203 1.61 3.34 3.69
C TYR A 203 2.67 3.86 4.67
N LEU A 204 3.23 5.05 4.41
CA LEU A 204 4.19 5.68 5.31
C LEU A 204 3.60 5.94 6.70
N SER A 205 2.37 6.44 6.80
CA SER A 205 1.69 6.67 8.09
C SER A 205 1.53 5.37 8.87
N LEU A 206 1.05 4.29 8.23
CA LEU A 206 0.93 2.97 8.86
C LEU A 206 2.29 2.45 9.31
N TRP A 207 3.33 2.62 8.50
CA TRP A 207 4.68 2.20 8.80
C TRP A 207 5.28 2.99 9.99
N LEU A 208 5.06 4.32 10.05
CA LEU A 208 5.47 5.15 11.19
C LEU A 208 4.71 4.79 12.46
N CYS A 209 3.38 4.58 12.38
CA CYS A 209 2.59 4.07 13.50
C CYS A 209 3.15 2.75 14.03
N ALA A 210 3.56 1.86 13.12
CA ALA A 210 4.18 0.59 13.46
C ALA A 210 5.52 0.77 14.18
N LYS A 211 6.38 1.68 13.72
CA LYS A 211 7.71 1.93 14.32
C LYS A 211 7.65 2.70 15.63
N PHE A 212 6.68 3.58 15.78
CA PHE A 212 6.45 4.35 17.01
C PHE A 212 5.48 3.67 17.99
N SER A 213 5.01 2.45 17.66
CA SER A 213 4.02 1.70 18.46
C SER A 213 2.74 2.49 18.73
N ILE A 214 2.27 3.25 17.73
CA ILE A 214 1.04 4.04 17.81
C ILE A 214 -0.13 3.18 17.32
N GLY A 215 -1.05 2.84 18.21
CA GLY A 215 -2.26 2.08 17.92
C GLY A 215 -3.51 2.75 18.49
N PHE A 216 -4.69 2.39 17.98
CA PHE A 216 -5.97 2.82 18.50
C PHE A 216 -6.85 1.59 18.81
N PRO A 217 -7.12 1.23 20.08
CA PRO A 217 -6.58 1.83 21.30
C PRO A 217 -5.08 1.58 21.46
N TYR A 218 -4.38 2.52 22.11
CA TYR A 218 -2.95 2.39 22.34
C TYR A 218 -2.69 1.43 23.52
N LEU A 219 -1.98 0.35 23.22
CA LEU A 219 -1.46 -0.58 24.23
C LEU A 219 0.07 -0.46 24.23
N ALA A 220 0.66 -0.04 25.34
CA ALA A 220 2.08 0.28 25.44
C ALA A 220 3.01 -0.90 25.15
N HIS A 221 2.56 -2.13 25.45
CA HIS A 221 3.34 -3.34 25.18
C HIS A 221 2.45 -4.49 24.73
N SER A 222 2.92 -5.22 23.72
CA SER A 222 2.33 -6.52 23.40
C SER A 222 2.65 -7.53 24.49
N PRO A 223 1.68 -8.34 24.96
CA PRO A 223 1.95 -9.42 25.90
C PRO A 223 2.94 -10.47 25.37
N PHE A 224 3.28 -10.42 24.09
CA PHE A 224 4.34 -11.24 23.46
C PHE A 224 5.73 -10.63 23.55
N GLY A 225 5.91 -9.44 24.13
CA GLY A 225 7.21 -8.90 24.46
C GLY A 225 7.88 -9.79 25.54
N GLN A 226 9.15 -10.14 25.34
CA GLN A 226 9.95 -10.99 26.23
C GLN A 226 10.21 -10.38 27.61
N ASP A 227 9.53 -9.30 27.97
CA ASP A 227 9.69 -8.69 29.28
C ASP A 227 8.81 -9.38 30.31
N LEU A 228 9.40 -10.33 31.05
CA LEU A 228 8.78 -11.03 32.18
C LEU A 228 8.20 -10.08 33.25
N ARG A 229 8.69 -8.82 33.32
CA ARG A 229 8.14 -7.80 34.21
C ARG A 229 6.80 -7.25 33.72
N ALA A 230 6.56 -7.23 32.42
CA ALA A 230 5.28 -6.83 31.85
C ALA A 230 4.17 -7.87 32.10
N GLN A 231 4.53 -9.15 32.27
CA GLN A 231 3.57 -10.23 32.59
C GLN A 231 3.02 -10.15 34.01
N LYS A 232 3.70 -9.42 34.92
CA LYS A 232 3.24 -9.23 36.31
C LYS A 232 2.24 -8.08 36.50
N ARG A 233 1.89 -7.37 35.46
CA ARG A 233 0.89 -6.29 35.54
C ARG A 233 -0.51 -6.88 35.42
N GLU A 234 -1.29 -6.70 36.46
CA GLU A 234 -2.58 -7.39 36.64
C GLU A 234 -3.75 -6.76 35.86
N THR A 235 -3.59 -5.52 35.31
CA THR A 235 -4.71 -4.84 34.67
C THR A 235 -4.35 -4.33 33.26
N ILE A 236 -5.34 -4.34 32.35
CA ILE A 236 -5.21 -3.77 30.99
C ILE A 236 -4.82 -2.29 31.07
N ARG A 237 -5.28 -1.56 32.09
CA ARG A 237 -4.94 -0.15 32.31
C ARG A 237 -3.45 0.06 32.53
N ASP A 238 -2.78 -0.87 33.23
CA ASP A 238 -1.34 -0.79 33.49
C ASP A 238 -0.49 -1.16 32.29
N LEU A 239 -1.08 -1.87 31.32
CA LEU A 239 -0.46 -2.22 30.04
C LEU A 239 -0.62 -1.11 29.00
N GLY A 240 -1.54 -0.17 29.21
CA GLY A 240 -1.85 0.90 28.28
C GLY A 240 -1.22 2.22 28.71
N ALA A 241 -0.78 3.01 27.77
CA ALA A 241 -0.35 4.40 27.95
C ALA A 241 -0.79 5.26 26.77
N ALA A 242 -1.10 6.53 27.02
CA ALA A 242 -1.35 7.45 25.91
C ALA A 242 -0.05 7.67 25.11
N PRO A 243 -0.10 7.62 23.76
CA PRO A 243 1.07 7.89 22.96
C PRO A 243 1.48 9.38 23.09
N PRO A 244 2.78 9.72 22.98
CA PRO A 244 3.22 11.11 22.92
C PRO A 244 2.59 11.81 21.70
N VAL A 245 1.94 12.95 21.92
CA VAL A 245 1.22 13.70 20.87
C VAL A 245 2.14 14.05 19.69
N LEU A 246 3.41 14.39 19.96
CA LEU A 246 4.38 14.66 18.90
C LEU A 246 4.55 13.49 17.93
N LEU A 247 4.65 12.27 18.44
CA LEU A 247 4.78 11.07 17.58
C LEU A 247 3.51 10.79 16.79
N VAL A 248 2.34 11.06 17.39
CA VAL A 248 1.05 10.96 16.68
C VAL A 248 1.01 11.96 15.53
N ILE A 249 1.39 13.22 15.77
CA ILE A 249 1.46 14.25 14.72
C ILE A 249 2.40 13.77 13.60
N LEU A 250 3.63 13.37 13.94
CA LEU A 250 4.62 12.92 12.96
C LEU A 250 4.13 11.72 12.13
N ALA A 251 3.41 10.79 12.75
CA ALA A 251 2.86 9.64 12.04
C ALA A 251 1.70 10.00 11.10
N PHE A 252 0.94 11.07 11.40
CA PHE A 252 -0.22 11.46 10.58
C PHE A 252 0.02 12.63 9.63
N VAL A 253 1.15 13.33 9.72
CA VAL A 253 1.55 14.35 8.73
C VAL A 253 1.49 13.82 7.29
N PRO A 254 1.96 12.60 6.95
CA PRO A 254 1.84 12.10 5.58
C PRO A 254 0.38 12.03 5.11
N MET A 255 -0.55 11.62 5.97
CA MET A 255 -1.98 11.60 5.64
C MET A 255 -2.52 13.00 5.35
N ALA A 256 -2.14 14.00 6.17
CA ALA A 256 -2.54 15.39 5.94
C ALA A 256 -2.02 15.91 4.58
N VAL A 257 -0.80 15.55 4.20
CA VAL A 257 -0.23 15.87 2.88
C VAL A 257 -1.02 15.18 1.75
N ALA A 258 -1.43 13.92 1.92
CA ALA A 258 -2.27 13.22 0.94
C ALA A 258 -3.63 13.91 0.76
N PHE A 259 -4.25 14.36 1.83
CA PHE A 259 -5.48 15.16 1.78
C PHE A 259 -5.28 16.48 1.03
N PHE A 260 -4.19 17.21 1.28
CA PHE A 260 -3.87 18.44 0.57
C PHE A 260 -3.69 18.20 -0.95
N ILE A 261 -2.91 17.18 -1.33
CA ILE A 261 -2.72 16.81 -2.74
C ILE A 261 -4.06 16.47 -3.40
N SER A 262 -4.92 15.75 -2.71
CA SER A 262 -6.23 15.36 -3.22
C SER A 262 -7.19 16.57 -3.34
N ALA A 263 -7.19 17.44 -2.35
CA ALA A 263 -7.99 18.69 -2.38
C ALA A 263 -7.53 19.62 -3.51
N SER A 264 -6.23 19.67 -3.83
CA SER A 264 -5.73 20.48 -4.94
C SER A 264 -6.38 20.12 -6.28
N ARG A 265 -6.78 18.85 -6.46
CA ARG A 265 -7.45 18.39 -7.70
C ARG A 265 -8.81 19.00 -7.90
N TRP A 266 -9.49 19.31 -6.80
CA TRP A 266 -10.76 20.05 -6.83
C TRP A 266 -10.54 21.50 -7.22
N PHE A 267 -9.58 22.19 -6.61
CA PHE A 267 -9.27 23.60 -6.93
C PHE A 267 -8.80 23.79 -8.37
N ASP A 268 -8.06 22.81 -8.89
CA ASP A 268 -7.54 22.85 -10.26
C ASP A 268 -8.58 22.40 -11.32
N PHE A 269 -9.81 22.12 -10.95
CA PHE A 269 -10.90 21.62 -11.81
C PHE A 269 -10.53 20.38 -12.62
N ARG A 270 -9.64 19.53 -12.08
CA ARG A 270 -9.13 18.34 -12.77
C ARG A 270 -10.00 17.11 -12.53
N HIS A 271 -10.69 17.05 -11.40
CA HIS A 271 -11.45 15.89 -10.97
C HIS A 271 -12.72 16.29 -10.23
N HIS A 272 -13.78 15.49 -10.37
CA HIS A 272 -14.99 15.63 -9.55
C HIS A 272 -14.75 15.07 -8.15
N ALA A 273 -15.58 15.47 -7.18
CA ALA A 273 -15.46 15.02 -5.79
C ALA A 273 -15.45 13.49 -5.66
N PHE A 274 -16.31 12.80 -6.39
CA PHE A 274 -16.39 11.34 -6.38
C PHE A 274 -15.11 10.68 -6.88
N ASP A 275 -14.46 11.23 -7.92
CA ASP A 275 -13.21 10.72 -8.47
C ASP A 275 -12.08 10.81 -7.47
N ILE A 276 -12.07 11.89 -6.67
CA ILE A 276 -11.10 12.14 -5.60
C ILE A 276 -11.32 11.16 -4.45
N ILE A 277 -12.55 11.03 -3.97
CA ILE A 277 -12.90 10.14 -2.85
C ILE A 277 -12.59 8.68 -3.23
N PHE A 278 -13.04 8.24 -4.40
CA PHE A 278 -12.79 6.87 -4.86
C PHE A 278 -11.29 6.58 -4.99
N GLY A 279 -10.54 7.50 -5.62
CA GLY A 279 -9.09 7.38 -5.74
C GLY A 279 -8.40 7.31 -4.37
N SER A 280 -8.82 8.15 -3.42
CA SER A 280 -8.27 8.17 -2.06
C SER A 280 -8.52 6.84 -1.33
N VAL A 281 -9.75 6.33 -1.36
CA VAL A 281 -10.11 5.05 -0.74
C VAL A 281 -9.33 3.90 -1.39
N MET A 282 -9.25 3.89 -2.72
CA MET A 282 -8.49 2.88 -3.45
C MET A 282 -7.01 2.89 -3.04
N GLY A 283 -6.39 4.08 -2.97
CA GLY A 283 -5.01 4.23 -2.50
C GLY A 283 -4.82 3.71 -1.07
N MET A 284 -5.73 4.03 -0.15
CA MET A 284 -5.70 3.51 1.22
C MET A 284 -5.81 1.98 1.29
N VAL A 285 -6.66 1.37 0.45
CA VAL A 285 -6.82 -0.10 0.40
C VAL A 285 -5.51 -0.76 -0.06
N PHE A 286 -4.88 -0.25 -1.12
CA PHE A 286 -3.58 -0.77 -1.57
C PHE A 286 -2.49 -0.58 -0.50
N ALA A 287 -2.44 0.58 0.15
CA ALA A 287 -1.50 0.85 1.24
C ALA A 287 -1.67 -0.13 2.41
N TRP A 288 -2.92 -0.32 2.86
CA TRP A 288 -3.23 -1.23 3.96
C TRP A 288 -2.91 -2.68 3.58
N GLY A 289 -3.32 -3.14 2.39
CA GLY A 289 -3.05 -4.50 1.92
C GLY A 289 -1.55 -4.78 1.83
N ALA A 290 -0.78 -3.88 1.21
CA ALA A 290 0.67 -4.00 1.09
C ALA A 290 1.37 -3.96 2.46
N PHE A 291 0.92 -3.09 3.38
CA PHE A 291 1.44 -3.03 4.73
C PHE A 291 1.23 -4.37 5.46
N ARG A 292 0.02 -4.94 5.39
CA ARG A 292 -0.32 -6.22 6.05
C ARG A 292 0.42 -7.43 5.48
N LEU A 293 0.83 -7.37 4.22
CA LEU A 293 1.65 -8.44 3.62
C LEU A 293 3.06 -8.49 4.21
N TYR A 294 3.64 -7.34 4.55
CA TYR A 294 5.03 -7.26 5.00
C TYR A 294 5.21 -7.00 6.49
N HIS A 295 4.18 -6.48 7.18
CA HIS A 295 4.26 -6.07 8.58
C HIS A 295 3.16 -6.68 9.44
N LEU A 296 3.52 -6.96 10.68
CA LEU A 296 2.60 -7.34 11.74
C LEU A 296 1.57 -6.22 12.00
N PRO A 297 0.36 -6.58 12.47
CA PRO A 297 -0.60 -5.58 12.92
C PRO A 297 0.04 -4.67 13.97
N VAL A 298 -0.16 -3.35 13.85
CA VAL A 298 0.35 -2.38 14.83
C VAL A 298 -0.06 -2.75 16.25
N MET A 299 -1.30 -3.23 16.44
CA MET A 299 -1.86 -3.60 17.75
C MET A 299 -1.37 -4.92 18.33
N ARG A 300 -0.77 -5.82 17.54
CA ARG A 300 -0.41 -7.17 17.98
C ARG A 300 1.07 -7.52 17.89
N GLY A 301 1.84 -6.79 17.13
CA GLY A 301 3.20 -7.20 16.83
C GLY A 301 4.27 -6.14 17.04
N GLY A 302 3.95 -5.01 17.65
CA GLY A 302 4.92 -3.92 17.79
C GLY A 302 5.40 -3.36 16.46
N GLY A 303 4.72 -3.67 15.35
CA GLY A 303 4.95 -3.06 14.04
C GLY A 303 6.20 -3.50 13.29
N TRP A 304 6.83 -4.57 13.71
CA TRP A 304 7.96 -5.16 13.01
C TRP A 304 7.54 -5.85 11.71
N ALA A 305 8.45 -5.92 10.75
CA ALA A 305 8.23 -6.75 9.58
C ALA A 305 8.08 -8.22 9.98
N TRP A 306 7.28 -8.97 9.21
CA TRP A 306 7.27 -10.43 9.31
C TRP A 306 8.70 -10.96 9.15
N GLY A 307 9.00 -12.11 9.76
CA GLY A 307 10.30 -12.76 9.61
C GLY A 307 10.71 -12.94 8.14
N ALA A 308 12.01 -12.78 7.86
CA ALA A 308 12.53 -13.03 6.54
C ALA A 308 12.27 -14.49 6.12
N ARG A 309 12.06 -14.71 4.84
CA ARG A 309 11.88 -16.05 4.27
C ARG A 309 13.08 -16.95 4.65
N SER A 310 12.80 -18.18 5.05
CA SER A 310 13.84 -19.17 5.23
C SER A 310 14.25 -19.78 3.88
N ARG A 311 15.42 -20.39 3.80
CA ARG A 311 15.85 -21.08 2.58
C ARG A 311 14.86 -22.13 2.08
N ARG A 312 14.20 -22.85 3.01
CA ARG A 312 13.21 -23.88 2.69
C ARG A 312 11.89 -23.29 2.21
N HIS A 313 11.57 -22.06 2.62
CA HIS A 313 10.34 -21.33 2.29
C HIS A 313 10.63 -20.12 1.39
N ALA A 314 11.70 -20.17 0.60
CA ALA A 314 12.07 -19.07 -0.30
C ALA A 314 11.07 -18.91 -1.46
N PHE A 315 10.55 -20.00 -1.97
CA PHE A 315 9.51 -20.05 -2.99
C PHE A 315 8.30 -20.84 -2.44
N PHE A 316 7.52 -21.46 -3.26
CA PHE A 316 6.26 -22.14 -2.93
C PHE A 316 6.31 -23.19 -1.80
N LYS A 317 7.48 -23.58 -1.38
CA LYS A 317 7.67 -24.52 -0.29
C LYS A 317 7.31 -23.86 1.04
N GLY A 318 6.31 -24.36 1.73
CA GLY A 318 5.79 -23.78 2.97
C GLY A 318 4.49 -22.99 2.83
N VAL A 319 4.01 -22.78 1.61
CA VAL A 319 2.63 -22.38 1.37
C VAL A 319 1.79 -23.63 1.48
N GLY A 320 1.27 -23.90 2.66
CA GLY A 320 0.49 -25.10 2.95
C GLY A 320 -0.96 -24.78 3.22
N LEU A 321 -1.80 -25.82 3.07
CA LEU A 321 -3.16 -25.77 3.61
C LEU A 321 -3.08 -25.66 5.14
N PRO A 322 -4.00 -24.94 5.79
CA PRO A 322 -4.09 -24.92 7.24
C PRO A 322 -4.14 -26.35 7.80
N SER A 323 -3.47 -26.62 8.91
CA SER A 323 -3.31 -27.94 9.50
C SER A 323 -4.62 -28.68 9.82
N HIS A 324 -5.74 -27.95 9.87
CA HIS A 324 -7.08 -28.51 10.07
C HIS A 324 -7.76 -29.02 8.80
N ILE A 325 -7.18 -28.77 7.59
CA ILE A 325 -7.79 -29.19 6.32
C ILE A 325 -7.16 -30.49 5.77
N GLY A 326 -5.97 -30.84 6.23
CA GLY A 326 -5.34 -32.09 5.81
C GLY A 326 -4.08 -32.32 6.62
N GLY A 327 -3.94 -33.46 7.21
CA GLY A 327 -3.00 -33.81 8.26
C GLY A 327 -1.49 -33.56 8.03
N ASP A 328 -1.09 -33.00 6.91
CA ASP A 328 0.33 -32.71 6.64
C ASP A 328 0.56 -31.22 6.43
N ASN A 329 1.04 -30.57 7.47
CA ASN A 329 1.66 -29.27 7.34
C ASN A 329 2.83 -29.38 6.37
N TRP A 330 2.89 -28.49 5.38
CA TRP A 330 4.03 -28.36 4.46
C TRP A 330 5.31 -27.94 5.20
N SER A 331 5.21 -27.31 6.36
CA SER A 331 6.24 -27.25 7.36
C SER A 331 6.23 -28.59 8.11
N SER A 332 6.93 -29.57 7.57
CA SER A 332 7.15 -30.83 8.27
C SER A 332 7.83 -30.54 9.61
N MET A 333 7.18 -30.91 10.72
CA MET A 333 7.76 -30.89 12.07
C MET A 333 9.06 -31.69 12.20
N LYS A 334 9.49 -32.40 11.15
CA LYS A 334 10.75 -33.15 11.11
C LYS A 334 12.01 -32.27 11.17
N ASP A 335 11.87 -30.97 11.17
CA ASP A 335 13.01 -30.03 11.13
C ASP A 335 13.19 -29.22 12.41
N ILE A 336 12.36 -29.41 13.43
CA ILE A 336 12.62 -28.90 14.77
C ILE A 336 13.74 -29.78 15.36
N PRO A 337 14.92 -29.24 15.69
CA PRO A 337 15.95 -30.02 16.37
C PRO A 337 15.34 -30.59 17.65
N GLN A 338 15.47 -31.90 17.85
CA GLN A 338 14.93 -32.60 19.05
C GLN A 338 15.50 -32.08 20.38
N THR A 339 16.42 -31.11 20.35
CA THR A 339 16.98 -30.44 21.52
C THR A 339 16.00 -29.53 22.23
N GLU A 340 14.94 -29.00 21.54
CA GLU A 340 13.93 -28.16 22.22
C GLU A 340 12.78 -28.96 22.84
N SER A 341 12.54 -30.19 22.39
CA SER A 341 11.53 -31.05 23.02
C SER A 341 11.94 -31.63 24.38
N ARG A 342 13.25 -31.62 24.69
CA ARG A 342 13.73 -32.01 26.02
C ARG A 342 13.60 -30.95 27.10
N ALA A 343 13.55 -29.65 26.69
CA ALA A 343 13.36 -28.55 27.65
C ALA A 343 11.88 -28.41 28.08
N ALA A 344 10.93 -28.78 27.22
CA ALA A 344 9.51 -28.76 27.53
C ALA A 344 9.03 -30.00 28.34
N GLY A 345 9.84 -31.05 28.39
CA GLY A 345 9.53 -32.28 29.16
C GLY A 345 10.07 -32.32 30.57
N GLN A 346 10.89 -31.33 31.00
CA GLN A 346 11.46 -31.31 32.34
C GLN A 346 10.67 -30.48 33.37
N ASP A 347 9.63 -29.76 32.95
CA ASP A 347 8.79 -28.96 33.88
C ASP A 347 7.55 -29.66 34.42
N ILE A 348 7.38 -30.97 34.20
CA ILE A 348 6.20 -31.69 34.68
C ILE A 348 6.46 -32.54 35.97
N ASP A 349 7.69 -32.60 36.46
CA ASP A 349 8.02 -33.36 37.67
C ASP A 349 8.06 -32.55 38.98
N LEU A 350 7.41 -31.38 39.05
CA LEU A 350 7.33 -30.58 40.29
C LEU A 350 6.05 -30.79 41.12
N GLU A 351 5.18 -31.74 40.77
CA GLU A 351 3.95 -32.01 41.53
C GLU A 351 4.00 -33.26 42.48
N SER A 352 5.15 -33.96 42.55
CA SER A 352 5.27 -35.10 43.46
C SER A 352 5.96 -34.80 44.80
N GLY A 353 6.28 -33.53 45.09
CA GLY A 353 7.07 -33.14 46.29
C GLY A 353 6.32 -32.60 47.48
N SER A 354 4.96 -32.60 47.53
CA SER A 354 4.22 -32.04 48.68
C SER A 354 3.32 -33.07 49.43
N ARG A 355 3.87 -34.23 49.72
CA ARG A 355 3.26 -35.12 50.74
C ARG A 355 4.33 -35.69 51.61
N ASN A 356 4.82 -34.93 52.56
CA ASN A 356 5.46 -35.41 53.80
C ASN A 356 5.90 -34.19 54.62
N LEU A 357 4.97 -33.53 55.28
CA LEU A 357 5.18 -32.72 56.49
C LEU A 357 3.83 -32.59 57.21
N ALA A 358 3.42 -33.70 57.80
CA ALA A 358 2.42 -33.72 58.88
C ALA A 358 2.76 -34.91 59.77
N GLU A 359 3.68 -34.68 60.70
CA GLU A 359 3.75 -35.24 62.05
C GLU A 359 4.46 -34.19 62.93
#